data_655ab78f57186b850dccfda9b4e020dd
#
_entry.id   655ab78f57186b850dccfda9b4e020dd
#
_cell.length_a   1.000
_cell.length_b   1.000
_cell.length_c   1.000
_cell.angle_alpha   90.00
_cell.angle_beta   90.00
_cell.angle_gamma   90.00
#
_symmetry.space_group_name_H-M   'P 1'
#
loop_
_entity.id
_entity.type
_entity.pdbx_description
1 polymer ?
#
loop_
_entity_poly.entity_id
_entity_poly.type
_entity_poly.pdbx_seq_one_letter_code
_entity_poly.pdbx_strand_id
1 'polypeptide(L)'
;TLSLLDQRILKPSALRAARQQALLERFRQLGPDRGARLLFRGGGRLGANALALPDGTIILLDELVDLADNDDQVLGVLAHEMAHAEQNHGLQALIESTAVGAFLAWWAGDFSPLIATAPAALLQARHSRKLESEADMIAAEKLARMGIDPARLAEMLEKLEAQGAAPSENSERETSPAGESTEKWSDFLSSHPSTRARRDALREFSGRGGMQTSDSEANRE
;
A
#
# COMPACT_ATOMS: atom_id res chain seq x y z
N THR A 1 14.69 -10.05 -2.37
CA THR A 1 13.27 -9.79 -2.75
C THR A 1 13.19 -8.71 -3.83
N LEU A 2 13.80 -7.52 -3.62
CA LEU A 2 13.74 -6.40 -4.58
C LEU A 2 14.30 -6.79 -5.97
N SER A 3 15.44 -7.46 -6.03
CA SER A 3 16.06 -7.86 -7.31
C SER A 3 15.20 -8.81 -8.14
N LEU A 4 14.41 -9.67 -7.51
CA LEU A 4 13.46 -10.55 -8.19
C LEU A 4 12.26 -9.77 -8.75
N LEU A 5 11.78 -8.77 -8.02
CA LEU A 5 10.72 -7.88 -8.48
C LEU A 5 11.17 -7.04 -9.67
N ASP A 6 12.35 -6.44 -9.60
CA ASP A 6 12.96 -5.65 -10.68
C ASP A 6 13.22 -6.48 -11.96
N GLN A 7 13.55 -7.76 -11.81
CA GLN A 7 13.82 -8.62 -12.97
C GLN A 7 12.57 -9.15 -13.66
N ARG A 8 11.47 -9.34 -12.95
CA ARG A 8 10.31 -10.08 -13.45
C ARG A 8 9.05 -9.24 -13.63
N ILE A 9 8.88 -8.19 -12.85
CA ILE A 9 7.59 -7.53 -12.71
C ILE A 9 7.69 -6.02 -12.90
N LEU A 10 8.67 -5.39 -12.23
CA LEU A 10 8.81 -3.94 -12.20
C LEU A 10 9.64 -3.41 -13.37
N LYS A 11 9.36 -2.18 -13.76
CA LYS A 11 10.10 -1.44 -14.77
C LYS A 11 10.81 -0.25 -14.12
N PRO A 12 11.87 0.29 -14.75
CA PRO A 12 12.39 1.59 -14.34
C PRO A 12 11.27 2.63 -14.35
N SER A 13 11.26 3.52 -13.35
CA SER A 13 10.28 4.60 -13.27
C SER A 13 10.42 5.57 -14.46
N ALA A 14 9.28 5.97 -15.00
CA ALA A 14 9.17 7.00 -16.03
C ALA A 14 8.96 8.40 -15.44
N LEU A 15 8.76 8.54 -14.13
CA LEU A 15 8.63 9.82 -13.46
C LEU A 15 9.92 10.66 -13.63
N ARG A 16 9.76 11.94 -13.98
CA ARG A 16 10.90 12.87 -14.08
C ARG A 16 11.63 12.95 -12.74
N ALA A 17 12.97 13.05 -12.78
CA ALA A 17 13.82 13.11 -11.59
C ALA A 17 13.37 14.21 -10.59
N ALA A 18 12.97 15.38 -11.09
CA ALA A 18 12.46 16.46 -10.24
C ALA A 18 11.17 16.05 -9.49
N ARG A 19 10.29 15.25 -10.12
CA ARG A 19 9.08 14.75 -9.49
C ARG A 19 9.40 13.73 -8.39
N GLN A 20 10.30 12.79 -8.68
CA GLN A 20 10.78 11.81 -7.70
C GLN A 20 11.42 12.52 -6.49
N GLN A 21 12.25 13.55 -6.75
CA GLN A 21 12.90 14.32 -5.68
C GLN A 21 11.88 15.07 -4.80
N ALA A 22 10.85 15.68 -5.39
CA ALA A 22 9.81 16.38 -4.66
C ALA A 22 9.01 15.42 -3.74
N LEU A 23 8.62 14.25 -4.26
CA LEU A 23 7.93 13.23 -3.46
C LEU A 23 8.83 12.63 -2.37
N LEU A 24 10.13 12.42 -2.67
CA LEU A 24 11.09 11.93 -1.68
C LEU A 24 11.29 12.92 -0.52
N GLU A 25 11.31 14.22 -0.81
CA GLU A 25 11.43 15.25 0.22
C GLU A 25 10.19 15.27 1.13
N ARG A 26 9.00 15.20 0.56
CA ARG A 26 7.77 15.11 1.32
C ARG A 26 7.65 13.80 2.11
N PHE A 27 8.10 12.68 1.56
CA PHE A 27 8.16 11.40 2.27
C PHE A 27 9.05 11.48 3.52
N ARG A 28 10.19 12.15 3.44
CA ARG A 28 11.07 12.36 4.61
C ARG A 28 10.39 13.15 5.73
N GLN A 29 9.49 14.08 5.39
CA GLN A 29 8.72 14.85 6.36
C GLN A 29 7.67 14.01 7.11
N LEU A 30 7.23 12.88 6.54
CA LEU A 30 6.38 11.91 7.26
C LEU A 30 7.10 11.26 8.46
N GLY A 31 8.42 11.47 8.60
CA GLY A 31 9.21 10.94 9.70
C GLY A 31 9.40 9.42 9.64
N PRO A 32 9.88 8.89 8.50
CA PRO A 32 10.13 7.47 8.38
C PRO A 32 11.21 7.00 9.37
N ASP A 33 11.11 5.76 9.81
CA ASP A 33 12.13 5.13 10.64
C ASP A 33 13.49 5.13 9.98
N ARG A 34 14.57 5.06 10.79
CA ARG A 34 15.94 4.98 10.30
C ARG A 34 16.11 3.71 9.45
N GLY A 35 16.40 3.91 8.17
CA GLY A 35 16.57 2.82 7.19
C GLY A 35 15.41 2.68 6.22
N ALA A 36 14.28 3.33 6.43
CA ALA A 36 13.20 3.36 5.46
C ALA A 36 13.67 4.04 4.15
N ARG A 37 13.34 3.44 3.02
CA ARG A 37 13.75 3.91 1.70
C ARG A 37 12.54 3.95 0.78
N LEU A 38 12.40 5.06 0.05
CA LEU A 38 11.40 5.19 -1.02
C LEU A 38 12.07 4.96 -2.38
N LEU A 39 11.55 4.01 -3.15
CA LEU A 39 11.97 3.69 -4.51
C LEU A 39 10.80 3.90 -5.47
N PHE A 40 11.10 4.42 -6.66
CA PHE A 40 10.11 4.64 -7.72
C PHE A 40 10.28 3.60 -8.82
N ARG A 41 9.17 3.00 -9.25
CA ARG A 41 9.14 1.99 -10.33
C ARG A 41 7.89 2.15 -11.18
N GLY A 42 7.99 1.77 -12.45
CA GLY A 42 6.82 1.50 -13.26
C GLY A 42 6.22 0.13 -12.90
N GLY A 43 4.94 0.11 -12.56
CA GLY A 43 4.23 -1.11 -12.13
C GLY A 43 3.77 -1.98 -13.30
N GLY A 44 3.56 -1.37 -14.48
CA GLY A 44 3.05 -2.09 -15.65
C GLY A 44 1.75 -2.84 -15.36
N ARG A 45 1.80 -4.18 -15.28
CA ARG A 45 0.61 -5.00 -15.01
C ARG A 45 0.10 -4.91 -13.57
N LEU A 46 0.90 -4.40 -12.63
CA LEU A 46 0.47 -4.18 -11.26
C LEU A 46 -0.47 -2.97 -11.10
N GLY A 47 -0.50 -2.07 -12.09
CA GLY A 47 -1.33 -0.87 -12.04
C GLY A 47 -0.93 0.08 -10.91
N ALA A 48 -1.90 0.90 -10.46
CA ALA A 48 -1.69 1.86 -9.39
C ALA A 48 -1.52 1.15 -8.03
N ASN A 49 -0.27 1.17 -7.52
CA ASN A 49 0.07 0.44 -6.29
C ASN A 49 1.26 1.06 -5.56
N ALA A 50 1.41 0.70 -4.28
CA ALA A 50 2.61 0.87 -3.48
C ALA A 50 2.85 -0.41 -2.68
N LEU A 51 4.11 -0.70 -2.35
CA LEU A 51 4.50 -1.97 -1.72
C LEU A 51 5.50 -1.71 -0.61
N ALA A 52 5.17 -2.07 0.62
CA ALA A 52 6.12 -2.09 1.74
C ALA A 52 6.85 -3.44 1.79
N LEU A 53 8.17 -3.40 1.74
CA LEU A 53 9.02 -4.59 1.91
C LEU A 53 9.45 -4.74 3.37
N PRO A 54 9.75 -5.99 3.82
CA PRO A 54 10.15 -6.24 5.21
C PRO A 54 11.43 -5.53 5.67
N ASP A 55 12.25 -5.06 4.74
CA ASP A 55 13.49 -4.30 5.04
C ASP A 55 13.25 -2.78 5.18
N GLY A 56 11.99 -2.35 5.26
CA GLY A 56 11.61 -0.95 5.33
C GLY A 56 11.64 -0.20 3.99
N THR A 57 11.90 -0.90 2.87
CA THR A 57 11.83 -0.29 1.54
C THR A 57 10.36 -0.18 1.11
N ILE A 58 9.94 1.02 0.71
CA ILE A 58 8.63 1.26 0.10
C ILE A 58 8.86 1.50 -1.40
N ILE A 59 8.17 0.75 -2.23
CA ILE A 59 8.18 0.91 -3.69
C ILE A 59 6.89 1.63 -4.08
N LEU A 60 7.01 2.82 -4.64
CA LEU A 60 5.90 3.60 -5.18
C LEU A 60 5.86 3.41 -6.69
N LEU A 61 4.72 2.98 -7.20
CA LEU A 61 4.53 2.78 -8.64
C LEU A 61 4.06 4.07 -9.31
N ASP A 62 4.58 4.32 -10.50
CA ASP A 62 4.29 5.52 -11.29
C ASP A 62 2.78 5.68 -11.52
N GLU A 63 2.08 4.58 -11.75
CA GLU A 63 0.65 4.54 -12.01
C GLU A 63 -0.19 5.03 -10.81
N LEU A 64 0.32 4.87 -9.57
CA LEU A 64 -0.34 5.43 -8.39
C LEU A 64 -0.16 6.95 -8.33
N VAL A 65 1.03 7.44 -8.71
CA VAL A 65 1.30 8.88 -8.77
C VAL A 65 0.46 9.54 -9.85
N ASP A 66 0.27 8.86 -10.99
CA ASP A 66 -0.55 9.36 -12.12
C ASP A 66 -2.06 9.34 -11.79
N LEU A 67 -2.52 8.41 -10.95
CA LEU A 67 -3.92 8.32 -10.52
C LEU A 67 -4.30 9.42 -9.52
N ALA A 68 -3.35 9.87 -8.71
CA ALA A 68 -3.59 10.86 -7.67
C ALA A 68 -3.84 12.26 -8.25
N ASP A 69 -4.83 13.00 -7.69
CA ASP A 69 -5.07 14.41 -8.08
C ASP A 69 -3.99 15.35 -7.54
N ASN A 70 -3.36 14.98 -6.44
CA ASN A 70 -2.36 15.79 -5.74
C ASN A 70 -1.41 14.92 -4.90
N ASP A 71 -0.33 15.55 -4.44
CA ASP A 71 0.69 14.88 -3.64
C ASP A 71 0.19 14.40 -2.29
N ASP A 72 -0.81 15.04 -1.71
CA ASP A 72 -1.34 14.68 -0.40
C ASP A 72 -2.02 13.30 -0.44
N GLN A 73 -2.67 12.96 -1.56
CA GLN A 73 -3.22 11.62 -1.79
C GLN A 73 -2.10 10.56 -1.89
N VAL A 74 -1.00 10.87 -2.59
CA VAL A 74 0.18 9.99 -2.66
C VAL A 74 0.80 9.80 -1.28
N LEU A 75 0.93 10.90 -0.51
CA LEU A 75 1.46 10.85 0.86
C LEU A 75 0.56 10.08 1.81
N GLY A 76 -0.75 10.11 1.60
CA GLY A 76 -1.70 9.29 2.32
C GLY A 76 -1.36 7.80 2.20
N VAL A 77 -1.17 7.32 0.98
CA VAL A 77 -0.75 5.93 0.73
C VAL A 77 0.64 5.65 1.29
N LEU A 78 1.61 6.56 1.09
CA LEU A 78 2.96 6.36 1.63
C LEU A 78 2.98 6.31 3.16
N ALA A 79 2.15 7.10 3.85
CA ALA A 79 2.02 7.06 5.31
C ALA A 79 1.41 5.72 5.77
N HIS A 80 0.46 5.18 5.02
CA HIS A 80 -0.16 3.88 5.26
C HIS A 80 0.85 2.74 5.07
N GLU A 81 1.63 2.74 3.97
CA GLU A 81 2.69 1.75 3.74
C GLU A 81 3.79 1.83 4.81
N MET A 82 4.14 3.05 5.24
CA MET A 82 5.07 3.23 6.35
C MET A 82 4.55 2.59 7.64
N ALA A 83 3.26 2.75 7.95
CA ALA A 83 2.67 2.14 9.13
C ALA A 83 2.78 0.60 9.06
N HIS A 84 2.50 0.00 7.90
CA HIS A 84 2.69 -1.44 7.70
C HIS A 84 4.13 -1.88 7.90
N ALA A 85 5.10 -1.11 7.41
CA ALA A 85 6.53 -1.41 7.58
C ALA A 85 6.97 -1.27 9.04
N GLU A 86 6.61 -0.18 9.72
CA GLU A 86 6.97 0.13 11.10
C GLU A 86 6.38 -0.89 12.10
N GLN A 87 5.14 -1.32 11.87
CA GLN A 87 4.45 -2.32 12.69
C GLN A 87 4.77 -3.76 12.28
N ASN A 88 5.58 -3.98 11.24
CA ASN A 88 5.89 -5.31 10.71
C ASN A 88 4.64 -6.12 10.31
N HIS A 89 3.58 -5.47 9.82
CA HIS A 89 2.32 -6.11 9.47
C HIS A 89 2.48 -7.19 8.40
N GLY A 90 3.38 -6.99 7.42
CA GLY A 90 3.71 -8.01 6.43
C GLY A 90 4.28 -9.29 7.04
N LEU A 91 5.13 -9.17 8.07
CA LEU A 91 5.65 -10.33 8.79
C LEU A 91 4.57 -10.99 9.63
N GLN A 92 3.70 -10.22 10.28
CA GLN A 92 2.56 -10.77 11.03
C GLN A 92 1.62 -11.55 10.11
N ALA A 93 1.23 -10.98 8.97
CA ALA A 93 0.39 -11.64 7.98
C ALA A 93 1.04 -12.92 7.43
N LEU A 94 2.37 -12.90 7.21
CA LEU A 94 3.12 -14.10 6.80
C LEU A 94 3.09 -15.17 7.89
N ILE A 95 3.32 -14.82 9.15
CA ILE A 95 3.27 -15.78 10.27
C ILE A 95 1.87 -16.37 10.40
N GLU A 96 0.81 -15.56 10.32
CA GLU A 96 -0.57 -16.01 10.38
C GLU A 96 -0.90 -16.97 9.23
N SER A 97 -0.52 -16.63 8.00
CA SER A 97 -0.75 -17.47 6.81
C SER A 97 0.08 -18.75 6.83
N THR A 98 1.32 -18.68 7.31
CA THR A 98 2.22 -19.85 7.36
C THR A 98 1.98 -20.75 8.55
N ALA A 99 1.37 -20.27 9.64
CA ALA A 99 1.02 -21.12 10.77
C ALA A 99 0.08 -22.26 10.35
N VAL A 100 -0.93 -21.96 9.52
CA VAL A 100 -1.82 -22.97 8.94
C VAL A 100 -1.06 -23.86 7.97
N GLY A 101 -0.25 -23.27 7.08
CA GLY A 101 0.58 -24.02 6.13
C GLY A 101 1.60 -24.92 6.83
N ALA A 102 2.25 -24.43 7.90
CA ALA A 102 3.20 -25.20 8.70
C ALA A 102 2.52 -26.38 9.44
N PHE A 103 1.30 -26.15 9.96
CA PHE A 103 0.52 -27.22 10.56
C PHE A 103 0.17 -28.31 9.53
N LEU A 104 -0.26 -27.92 8.34
CA LEU A 104 -0.56 -28.87 7.25
C LEU A 104 0.70 -29.58 6.76
N ALA A 105 1.83 -28.87 6.63
CA ALA A 105 3.10 -29.47 6.23
C ALA A 105 3.64 -30.46 7.29
N TRP A 106 3.48 -30.12 8.57
CA TRP A 106 3.80 -31.02 9.66
C TRP A 106 2.93 -32.28 9.65
N TRP A 107 1.64 -32.12 9.41
CA TRP A 107 0.70 -33.24 9.25
C TRP A 107 1.04 -34.13 8.07
N ALA A 108 1.43 -33.54 6.93
CA ALA A 108 1.82 -34.24 5.70
C ALA A 108 3.26 -34.75 5.71
N GLY A 109 4.12 -34.25 6.62
CA GLY A 109 5.54 -34.61 6.70
C GLY A 109 6.42 -33.99 5.62
N ASP A 110 5.94 -32.96 4.90
CA ASP A 110 6.68 -32.30 3.82
C ASP A 110 6.61 -30.77 3.93
N PHE A 111 7.77 -30.12 4.15
CA PHE A 111 7.92 -28.66 4.25
C PHE A 111 8.41 -28.00 2.96
N SER A 112 8.75 -28.78 1.93
CA SER A 112 9.31 -28.24 0.69
C SER A 112 8.39 -27.22 -0.03
N PRO A 113 7.07 -27.42 -0.10
CA PRO A 113 6.17 -26.47 -0.71
C PRO A 113 6.13 -25.12 0.05
N LEU A 114 6.24 -25.13 1.37
CA LEU A 114 6.20 -23.94 2.19
C LEU A 114 7.38 -23.00 1.90
N ILE A 115 8.59 -23.57 1.77
CA ILE A 115 9.81 -22.80 1.47
C ILE A 115 9.75 -22.22 0.05
N ALA A 116 9.25 -23.00 -0.90
CA ALA A 116 9.17 -22.60 -2.31
C ALA A 116 8.14 -21.46 -2.54
N THR A 117 7.05 -21.43 -1.77
CA THR A 117 5.95 -20.45 -1.94
C THR A 117 6.05 -19.23 -1.05
N ALA A 118 6.92 -19.22 -0.04
CA ALA A 118 7.04 -18.11 0.91
C ALA A 118 7.23 -16.72 0.27
N PRO A 119 8.05 -16.53 -0.79
CA PRO A 119 8.18 -15.23 -1.43
C PRO A 119 6.90 -14.75 -2.12
N ALA A 120 6.15 -15.66 -2.74
CA ALA A 120 4.86 -15.34 -3.38
C ALA A 120 3.77 -15.10 -2.33
N ALA A 121 3.76 -15.87 -1.24
CA ALA A 121 2.83 -15.71 -0.13
C ALA A 121 3.00 -14.34 0.55
N LEU A 122 4.22 -13.82 0.66
CA LEU A 122 4.49 -12.49 1.21
C LEU A 122 3.87 -11.37 0.33
N LEU A 123 3.94 -11.52 -0.99
CA LEU A 123 3.34 -10.56 -1.93
C LEU A 123 1.81 -10.65 -1.97
N GLN A 124 1.25 -11.80 -1.63
CA GLN A 124 -0.20 -12.07 -1.63
C GLN A 124 -0.81 -12.02 -0.23
N ALA A 125 -0.02 -11.75 0.83
CA ALA A 125 -0.51 -11.68 2.18
C ALA A 125 -1.55 -10.55 2.30
N ARG A 126 -2.80 -10.94 2.54
CA ARG A 126 -3.87 -9.99 2.85
C ARG A 126 -3.75 -9.57 4.30
N HIS A 127 -3.62 -8.29 4.53
CA HIS A 127 -3.68 -7.78 5.89
C HIS A 127 -5.09 -7.95 6.46
N SER A 128 -5.17 -8.31 7.74
CA SER A 128 -6.45 -8.40 8.43
C SER A 128 -7.08 -7.01 8.54
N ARG A 129 -8.41 -6.92 8.65
CA ARG A 129 -9.12 -5.64 8.86
C ARG A 129 -8.58 -4.85 10.05
N LYS A 130 -8.07 -5.56 11.07
CA LYS A 130 -7.46 -4.94 12.25
C LYS A 130 -6.16 -4.24 11.88
N LEU A 131 -5.26 -4.91 11.14
CA LEU A 131 -3.99 -4.35 10.71
C LEU A 131 -4.18 -3.16 9.76
N GLU A 132 -5.19 -3.23 8.88
CA GLU A 132 -5.57 -2.12 8.01
C GLU A 132 -6.05 -0.89 8.80
N SER A 133 -6.94 -1.12 9.79
CA SER A 133 -7.43 -0.03 10.65
C SER A 133 -6.31 0.59 11.49
N GLU A 134 -5.37 -0.21 11.97
CA GLU A 134 -4.20 0.27 12.72
C GLU A 134 -3.28 1.11 11.82
N ALA A 135 -2.99 0.63 10.60
CA ALA A 135 -2.21 1.37 9.62
C ALA A 135 -2.88 2.69 9.21
N ASP A 136 -4.19 2.71 9.03
CA ASP A 136 -4.96 3.92 8.72
C ASP A 136 -4.86 4.97 9.83
N MET A 137 -4.95 4.55 11.10
CA MET A 137 -4.86 5.47 12.23
C MET A 137 -3.45 6.07 12.36
N ILE A 138 -2.41 5.25 12.21
CA ILE A 138 -1.02 5.72 12.22
C ILE A 138 -0.76 6.68 11.04
N ALA A 139 -1.28 6.34 9.85
CA ALA A 139 -1.20 7.21 8.68
C ALA A 139 -1.88 8.55 8.92
N ALA A 140 -3.12 8.54 9.49
CA ALA A 140 -3.87 9.74 9.81
C ALA A 140 -3.11 10.65 10.77
N GLU A 141 -2.47 10.09 11.81
CA GLU A 141 -1.64 10.86 12.74
C GLU A 141 -0.39 11.46 12.07
N LYS A 142 0.28 10.71 11.18
CA LYS A 142 1.44 11.20 10.42
C LYS A 142 1.05 12.35 9.49
N LEU A 143 -0.07 12.22 8.77
CA LEU A 143 -0.59 13.26 7.88
C LEU A 143 -0.99 14.52 8.67
N ALA A 144 -1.73 14.35 9.77
CA ALA A 144 -2.15 15.48 10.62
C ALA A 144 -0.96 16.27 11.16
N ARG A 145 0.14 15.61 11.56
CA ARG A 145 1.38 16.27 11.97
C ARG A 145 2.02 17.13 10.88
N MET A 146 1.79 16.78 9.61
CA MET A 146 2.22 17.58 8.46
C MET A 146 1.21 18.65 8.04
N GLY A 147 0.07 18.77 8.72
CA GLY A 147 -1.02 19.65 8.32
C GLY A 147 -1.78 19.16 7.10
N ILE A 148 -1.67 17.87 6.77
CA ILE A 148 -2.39 17.21 5.66
C ILE A 148 -3.65 16.59 6.24
N ASP A 149 -4.78 16.82 5.55
CA ASP A 149 -6.05 16.23 5.91
C ASP A 149 -6.02 14.70 5.69
N PRO A 150 -6.24 13.86 6.73
CA PRO A 150 -6.30 12.41 6.59
C PRO A 150 -7.35 11.90 5.60
N ALA A 151 -8.39 12.70 5.30
CA ALA A 151 -9.37 12.37 4.26
C ALA A 151 -8.74 12.18 2.88
N ARG A 152 -7.52 12.70 2.62
CA ARG A 152 -6.78 12.49 1.37
C ARG A 152 -6.47 11.00 1.12
N LEU A 153 -6.20 10.24 2.18
CA LEU A 153 -6.07 8.78 2.05
C LEU A 153 -7.41 8.14 1.68
N ALA A 154 -8.52 8.56 2.30
CA ALA A 154 -9.84 8.04 1.95
C ALA A 154 -10.21 8.31 0.49
N GLU A 155 -9.93 9.52 -0.02
CA GLU A 155 -10.14 9.89 -1.42
C GLU A 155 -9.32 9.00 -2.37
N MET A 156 -8.07 8.71 -2.03
CA MET A 156 -7.21 7.85 -2.84
C MET A 156 -7.72 6.40 -2.85
N LEU A 157 -8.18 5.88 -1.72
CA LEU A 157 -8.81 4.56 -1.65
C LEU A 157 -10.06 4.47 -2.53
N GLU A 158 -10.88 5.52 -2.61
CA GLU A 158 -12.04 5.56 -3.50
C GLU A 158 -11.64 5.52 -4.98
N LYS A 159 -10.58 6.22 -5.35
CA LYS A 159 -10.05 6.18 -6.73
C LYS A 159 -9.53 4.80 -7.11
N LEU A 160 -8.79 4.16 -6.22
CA LEU A 160 -8.30 2.81 -6.42
C LEU A 160 -9.46 1.81 -6.57
N GLU A 161 -10.54 1.94 -5.77
CA GLU A 161 -11.75 1.13 -5.93
C GLU A 161 -12.42 1.35 -7.30
N ALA A 162 -12.57 2.61 -7.71
CA ALA A 162 -13.18 2.95 -8.98
C ALA A 162 -12.37 2.39 -10.16
N GLN A 163 -11.03 2.42 -10.08
CA GLN A 163 -10.15 1.86 -11.10
C GLN A 163 -10.25 0.32 -11.16
N GLY A 164 -10.28 -0.36 -10.01
CA GLY A 164 -10.42 -1.82 -9.94
C GLY A 164 -11.79 -2.33 -10.39
N ALA A 165 -12.84 -1.51 -10.29
CA ALA A 165 -14.19 -1.83 -10.73
C ALA A 165 -14.43 -1.58 -12.23
N ALA A 166 -13.56 -0.81 -12.91
CA ALA A 166 -13.69 -0.52 -14.32
C ALA A 166 -13.45 -1.78 -15.16
N PRO A 167 -14.34 -2.17 -16.10
CA PRO A 167 -14.07 -3.25 -17.03
C PRO A 167 -12.82 -2.88 -17.83
N SER A 168 -11.81 -3.76 -17.87
CA SER A 168 -10.65 -3.52 -18.73
C SER A 168 -11.09 -3.57 -20.18
N GLU A 169 -11.20 -2.43 -20.87
CA GLU A 169 -11.56 -2.33 -22.28
C GLU A 169 -10.56 -3.05 -23.22
N ASN A 170 -9.46 -3.56 -22.72
CA ASN A 170 -8.43 -4.30 -23.45
C ASN A 170 -8.41 -5.81 -23.15
N SER A 171 -9.55 -6.38 -22.75
CA SER A 171 -9.73 -7.84 -22.74
C SER A 171 -10.15 -8.34 -24.13
N GLU A 172 -9.44 -7.95 -25.18
CA GLU A 172 -9.47 -8.72 -26.41
C GLU A 172 -8.81 -10.06 -26.14
N ARG A 173 -9.59 -11.11 -26.36
CA ARG A 173 -9.29 -12.51 -26.19
C ARG A 173 -7.97 -12.89 -26.88
N GLU A 174 -6.87 -12.85 -26.18
CA GLU A 174 -5.76 -13.73 -26.51
C GLU A 174 -6.01 -15.06 -25.81
N THR A 175 -6.69 -15.94 -26.53
CA THR A 175 -6.71 -17.38 -26.24
C THR A 175 -5.33 -17.93 -26.50
N SER A 176 -4.46 -17.87 -25.50
CA SER A 176 -3.22 -18.65 -25.51
C SER A 176 -3.55 -20.10 -25.14
N PRO A 177 -3.06 -21.10 -25.87
CA PRO A 177 -3.41 -22.51 -25.70
C PRO A 177 -2.60 -23.21 -24.60
N ALA A 178 -2.32 -22.56 -23.52
CA ALA A 178 -1.75 -23.17 -22.32
C ALA A 178 -2.45 -22.53 -21.13
N GLY A 179 -3.20 -23.32 -20.37
CA GLY A 179 -4.06 -22.93 -19.27
C GLY A 179 -3.39 -22.22 -18.09
N GLU A 180 -2.68 -21.13 -18.37
CA GLU A 180 -2.31 -20.13 -17.38
C GLU A 180 -3.49 -19.17 -17.24
N SER A 181 -4.26 -19.37 -16.19
CA SER A 181 -5.15 -18.32 -15.66
C SER A 181 -4.32 -17.05 -15.54
N THR A 182 -4.60 -16.05 -16.37
CA THR A 182 -4.08 -14.70 -16.22
C THR A 182 -4.66 -14.14 -14.94
N GLU A 183 -4.12 -14.54 -13.78
CA GLU A 183 -4.33 -13.86 -12.53
C GLU A 183 -3.84 -12.42 -12.72
N LYS A 184 -4.79 -11.47 -12.74
CA LYS A 184 -4.49 -10.06 -12.57
C LYS A 184 -3.70 -9.95 -11.27
N TRP A 185 -2.40 -9.75 -11.36
CA TRP A 185 -1.56 -9.41 -10.22
C TRP A 185 -2.08 -8.09 -9.69
N SER A 186 -2.77 -8.22 -8.66
CA SER A 186 -3.66 -7.45 -7.87
C SER A 186 -3.30 -5.98 -7.69
N ASP A 187 -4.28 -5.15 -7.96
CA ASP A 187 -4.48 -3.82 -7.43
C ASP A 187 -4.07 -3.71 -5.95
N PHE A 188 -3.65 -2.51 -5.52
CA PHE A 188 -3.43 -2.15 -4.13
C PHE A 188 -4.51 -2.74 -3.20
N LEU A 189 -5.77 -2.72 -3.62
CA LEU A 189 -6.90 -3.21 -2.84
C LEU A 189 -6.97 -4.72 -2.63
N SER A 190 -6.18 -5.52 -3.34
CA SER A 190 -6.16 -6.95 -3.10
C SER A 190 -5.33 -7.33 -1.87
N SER A 191 -4.28 -6.56 -1.56
CA SER A 191 -3.52 -6.65 -0.31
C SER A 191 -4.13 -5.80 0.80
N HIS A 192 -4.74 -4.64 0.45
CA HIS A 192 -5.30 -3.64 1.36
C HIS A 192 -6.79 -3.41 1.06
N PRO A 193 -7.70 -4.32 1.43
CA PRO A 193 -9.10 -4.19 1.11
C PRO A 193 -9.68 -2.88 1.63
N SER A 194 -10.15 -2.03 0.72
CA SER A 194 -10.87 -0.83 1.10
C SER A 194 -12.25 -1.23 1.64
N THR A 195 -12.67 -0.58 2.69
CA THR A 195 -14.02 -0.70 3.22
C THR A 195 -14.58 0.68 3.48
N ARG A 196 -15.91 0.80 3.35
CA ARG A 196 -16.59 2.05 3.71
C ARG A 196 -16.23 2.48 5.13
N ALA A 197 -16.15 1.54 6.07
CA ALA A 197 -15.81 1.82 7.46
C ALA A 197 -14.42 2.46 7.61
N ARG A 198 -13.41 2.04 6.83
CA ARG A 198 -12.06 2.64 6.83
C ARG A 198 -12.12 4.09 6.37
N ARG A 199 -12.80 4.34 5.24
CA ARG A 199 -12.92 5.69 4.67
C ARG A 199 -13.68 6.64 5.59
N ASP A 200 -14.77 6.14 6.22
CA ASP A 200 -15.56 6.93 7.17
C ASP A 200 -14.72 7.27 8.42
N ALA A 201 -13.94 6.33 8.95
CA ALA A 201 -13.03 6.56 10.09
C ALA A 201 -11.95 7.62 9.79
N LEU A 202 -11.34 7.59 8.58
CA LEU A 202 -10.37 8.60 8.16
C LEU A 202 -10.98 10.00 8.05
N ARG A 203 -12.21 10.10 7.52
CA ARG A 203 -12.95 11.37 7.45
C ARG A 203 -13.37 11.89 8.83
N GLU A 204 -13.78 10.99 9.73
CA GLU A 204 -14.12 11.36 11.11
C GLU A 204 -12.89 11.85 11.88
N PHE A 205 -11.73 11.24 11.67
CA PHE A 205 -10.46 11.70 12.25
C PHE A 205 -10.13 13.12 11.80
N SER A 206 -10.30 13.42 10.52
CA SER A 206 -10.16 14.75 9.94
C SER A 206 -11.07 15.77 10.63
N GLY A 207 -12.36 15.46 10.80
CA GLY A 207 -13.32 16.34 11.45
C GLY A 207 -12.97 16.67 12.93
N ARG A 208 -12.38 15.74 13.65
CA ARG A 208 -11.96 15.97 15.06
C ARG A 208 -10.72 16.87 15.17
N GLY A 209 -9.79 16.77 14.24
CA GLY A 209 -8.59 17.63 14.19
C GLY A 209 -8.92 19.09 13.91
N GLY A 210 -9.93 19.38 13.07
CA GLY A 210 -10.39 20.71 12.74
C GLY A 210 -11.07 21.43 13.92
N MET A 211 -11.71 20.71 14.85
CA MET A 211 -12.36 21.30 16.02
C MET A 211 -11.38 21.74 17.10
N GLN A 212 -10.23 21.09 17.23
CA GLN A 212 -9.24 21.46 18.25
C GLN A 212 -8.44 22.71 17.90
N THR A 213 -8.31 23.06 16.63
CA THR A 213 -7.63 24.29 16.21
C THR A 213 -8.51 25.52 16.33
N SER A 214 -9.84 25.43 16.18
CA SER A 214 -10.77 26.56 16.31
C SER A 214 -10.96 27.01 17.77
N ASP A 215 -10.92 26.10 18.74
CA ASP A 215 -11.07 26.43 20.16
C ASP A 215 -9.80 27.07 20.77
N SER A 216 -8.63 26.82 20.15
CA SER A 216 -7.36 27.41 20.59
C SER A 216 -7.18 28.85 20.12
N GLU A 217 -7.82 29.28 19.04
CA GLU A 217 -7.80 30.67 18.56
C GLU A 217 -8.84 31.55 19.25
N ALA A 218 -9.99 30.99 19.63
CA ALA A 218 -11.05 31.73 20.35
C ALA A 218 -10.71 32.07 21.79
N ASN A 219 -9.67 31.49 22.37
CA ASN A 219 -9.26 31.74 23.78
C ASN A 219 -8.03 32.66 23.89
N ARG A 220 -7.67 33.40 22.83
CA ARG A 220 -6.53 34.34 22.78
C ARG A 220 -6.92 35.81 22.53
N GLU A 221 -8.23 36.13 22.59
CA GLU A 221 -8.71 37.53 22.59
C GLU A 221 -9.10 38.03 23.97
#